data_de76ac07affbdc572f139a6395441364
#
_entry.id   de76ac07affbdc572f139a6395441364
#
_cell.length_a   1.000
_cell.length_b   1.000
_cell.length_c   1.000
_cell.angle_alpha   90.00
_cell.angle_beta   90.00
_cell.angle_gamma   90.00
#
_symmetry.space_group_name_H-M   'P 1'
#
loop_
_entity.id
_entity.type
_entity.pdbx_description
1 polymer ?
#
loop_
_entity_poly.entity_id
_entity_poly.type
_entity_poly.pdbx_seq_one_letter_code
_entity_poly.pdbx_strand_id
1 'polypeptide(L)'
;MKVTSLNNQPPAIFRWLILIFISLAMLGNYYLYDCISPLADVLKSQLKFTDSDLGLLQGIYSFPNIIMVLIGGIIIDRIGTRKSSILFASLILIGAFITVFRGNIYIMATGRLIFGLGAESLIVAITTVVAKWFKGNQLSFAFGLNLTIARLGSFLALNSPSWAKSLYNSWQGPLYISLAAAVLCILSVIIFYILDKYSDNNYSVETVDAQEKVILSDVFCFVRKRFILTIIFLTAGLLLFNTILKNEVNTLLQVFFGVLIITFTLLNFKAFTKSFWLIVMLCITFYAAMFPFQTFAVKFFQETHGITREYAGFLSSILTLAAMFCTPLFGLLSDYIGKRSLLMMFGSLLIIPVYIMMGYTSVPLMLPMCMMGIAFSLVPAILWPAVALVTSPSKLGTAYGLMTMIQNIGLFGFNIIIGWANDYSHASVINPGGYHLGMLIFSCLGFFGFIFAVLLRLNERGPNAKGLEIGIIHRKKS
;
A
#
# COMPACT_ATOMS: atom_id res chain seq x y z
N MET A 1 -35.71 32.49 16.86
CA MET A 1 -34.69 31.45 16.94
C MET A 1 -33.39 32.10 17.37
N LYS A 2 -32.91 31.78 18.58
CA LYS A 2 -31.66 32.33 19.12
C LYS A 2 -30.49 31.76 18.34
N VAL A 3 -29.84 32.57 17.52
CA VAL A 3 -28.49 32.31 17.01
C VAL A 3 -27.56 32.54 18.21
N THR A 4 -27.35 31.50 19.02
CA THR A 4 -26.25 31.49 19.98
C THR A 4 -24.96 31.35 19.15
N SER A 5 -24.17 32.40 19.14
CA SER A 5 -22.81 32.40 18.61
C SER A 5 -21.99 31.36 19.38
N LEU A 6 -21.88 30.13 18.81
CA LEU A 6 -20.99 29.07 19.29
C LEU A 6 -19.54 29.49 19.01
N ASN A 7 -19.01 30.39 19.84
CA ASN A 7 -17.62 30.88 19.71
C ASN A 7 -16.61 29.99 20.46
N ASN A 8 -17.02 28.78 20.90
CA ASN A 8 -16.16 27.87 21.64
C ASN A 8 -15.55 26.82 20.70
N GLN A 9 -14.24 26.86 20.58
CA GLN A 9 -13.51 25.74 19.95
C GLN A 9 -13.65 24.47 20.79
N PRO A 10 -13.72 23.28 20.16
CA PRO A 10 -13.81 22.03 20.90
C PRO A 10 -12.60 21.86 21.81
N PRO A 11 -12.79 21.34 23.06
CA PRO A 11 -11.70 21.07 23.99
C PRO A 11 -10.63 20.17 23.34
N ALA A 12 -9.35 20.38 23.68
CA ALA A 12 -8.24 19.62 23.13
C ALA A 12 -8.41 18.10 23.28
N ILE A 13 -9.05 17.67 24.38
CA ILE A 13 -9.33 16.25 24.64
C ILE A 13 -10.18 15.58 23.54
N PHE A 14 -11.15 16.32 22.95
CA PHE A 14 -11.97 15.79 21.86
C PHE A 14 -11.14 15.45 20.62
N ARG A 15 -10.19 16.33 20.25
CA ARG A 15 -9.29 16.09 19.12
C ARG A 15 -8.45 14.83 19.30
N TRP A 16 -7.94 14.65 20.52
CA TRP A 16 -7.11 13.48 20.83
C TRP A 16 -7.94 12.19 20.91
N LEU A 17 -9.16 12.23 21.47
CA LEU A 17 -10.06 11.08 21.47
C LEU A 17 -10.43 10.66 20.03
N ILE A 18 -10.79 11.63 19.18
CA ILE A 18 -11.07 11.35 17.77
C ILE A 18 -9.84 10.71 17.11
N LEU A 19 -8.63 11.25 17.31
CA LEU A 19 -7.41 10.68 16.76
C LEU A 19 -7.18 9.23 17.21
N ILE A 20 -7.40 8.94 18.50
CA ILE A 20 -7.24 7.58 19.03
C ILE A 20 -8.21 6.61 18.31
N PHE A 21 -9.49 6.94 18.22
CA PHE A 21 -10.48 6.03 17.62
C PHE A 21 -10.26 5.85 16.12
N ILE A 22 -9.98 6.91 15.36
CA ILE A 22 -9.67 6.75 13.93
C ILE A 22 -8.35 5.98 13.72
N SER A 23 -7.40 6.10 14.65
CA SER A 23 -6.14 5.34 14.58
C SER A 23 -6.34 3.86 14.94
N LEU A 24 -7.25 3.54 15.87
CA LEU A 24 -7.65 2.15 16.15
C LEU A 24 -8.39 1.53 14.96
N ALA A 25 -9.18 2.30 14.23
CA ALA A 25 -9.77 1.83 12.98
C ALA A 25 -8.71 1.49 11.94
N MET A 26 -7.67 2.32 11.83
CA MET A 26 -6.52 2.05 10.96
C MET A 26 -5.73 0.81 11.41
N LEU A 27 -5.53 0.63 12.72
CA LEU A 27 -4.88 -0.57 13.27
C LEU A 27 -5.62 -1.83 12.82
N GLY A 28 -6.95 -1.88 12.95
CA GLY A 28 -7.78 -2.99 12.48
C GLY A 28 -7.63 -3.23 10.98
N ASN A 29 -7.70 -2.18 10.18
CA ASN A 29 -7.54 -2.26 8.73
C ASN A 29 -6.18 -2.85 8.31
N TYR A 30 -5.09 -2.39 8.90
CA TYR A 30 -3.73 -2.87 8.61
C TYR A 30 -3.50 -4.30 9.12
N TYR A 31 -4.12 -4.67 10.25
CA TYR A 31 -4.10 -6.07 10.72
C TYR A 31 -4.71 -7.02 9.68
N LEU A 32 -5.89 -6.67 9.14
CA LEU A 32 -6.55 -7.46 8.10
C LEU A 32 -5.71 -7.58 6.82
N TYR A 33 -5.00 -6.54 6.46
CA TYR A 33 -4.15 -6.56 5.28
C TYR A 33 -3.05 -7.63 5.41
N ASP A 34 -2.34 -7.67 6.54
CA ASP A 34 -1.14 -8.47 6.73
C ASP A 34 -1.40 -9.87 7.35
N CYS A 35 -2.63 -10.20 7.75
CA CYS A 35 -2.95 -11.47 8.42
C CYS A 35 -2.76 -12.73 7.54
N ILE A 36 -2.73 -12.60 6.22
CA ILE A 36 -2.60 -13.74 5.29
C ILE A 36 -1.15 -14.27 5.27
N SER A 37 -0.14 -13.41 5.35
CA SER A 37 1.26 -13.80 5.24
C SER A 37 1.68 -14.87 6.28
N PRO A 38 1.42 -14.70 7.58
CA PRO A 38 1.77 -15.70 8.58
C PRO A 38 0.86 -16.95 8.56
N LEU A 39 -0.23 -16.94 7.78
CA LEU A 39 -1.17 -18.03 7.63
C LEU A 39 -0.91 -18.88 6.37
N ALA A 40 0.00 -18.47 5.51
CA ALA A 40 0.20 -19.04 4.17
C ALA A 40 0.46 -20.56 4.17
N ASP A 41 1.30 -21.07 5.07
CA ASP A 41 1.62 -22.48 5.20
C ASP A 41 0.43 -23.31 5.71
N VAL A 42 -0.41 -22.75 6.61
CA VAL A 42 -1.64 -23.41 7.11
C VAL A 42 -2.69 -23.51 6.00
N LEU A 43 -2.88 -22.44 5.21
CA LEU A 43 -3.77 -22.46 4.05
C LEU A 43 -3.32 -23.52 3.02
N LYS A 44 -2.02 -23.60 2.76
CA LYS A 44 -1.45 -24.59 1.85
C LYS A 44 -1.63 -26.01 2.38
N SER A 45 -1.36 -26.27 3.65
CA SER A 45 -1.46 -27.61 4.24
C SER A 45 -2.90 -28.10 4.39
N GLN A 46 -3.81 -27.25 4.88
CA GLN A 46 -5.19 -27.64 5.20
C GLN A 46 -6.16 -27.49 4.04
N LEU A 47 -6.06 -26.42 3.25
CA LEU A 47 -6.96 -26.14 2.13
C LEU A 47 -6.39 -26.50 0.77
N LYS A 48 -5.13 -26.98 0.71
CA LYS A 48 -4.42 -27.33 -0.54
C LYS A 48 -4.27 -26.16 -1.51
N PHE A 49 -4.19 -24.94 -0.98
CA PHE A 49 -3.97 -23.77 -1.80
C PHE A 49 -2.57 -23.79 -2.41
N THR A 50 -2.48 -23.31 -3.66
CA THR A 50 -1.23 -23.09 -4.37
C THR A 50 -0.63 -21.74 -3.98
N ASP A 51 0.61 -21.47 -4.39
CA ASP A 51 1.20 -20.14 -4.20
C ASP A 51 0.52 -19.07 -5.07
N SER A 52 -0.01 -19.47 -6.24
CA SER A 52 -0.88 -18.62 -7.06
C SER A 52 -2.17 -18.24 -6.34
N ASP A 53 -2.78 -19.14 -5.56
CA ASP A 53 -3.96 -18.85 -4.75
C ASP A 53 -3.64 -17.84 -3.64
N LEU A 54 -2.49 -17.98 -2.97
CA LEU A 54 -2.02 -17.02 -1.97
C LEU A 54 -1.74 -15.64 -2.59
N GLY A 55 -1.11 -15.63 -3.76
CA GLY A 55 -0.89 -14.42 -4.55
C GLY A 55 -2.20 -13.75 -4.95
N LEU A 56 -3.22 -14.54 -5.33
CA LEU A 56 -4.57 -14.04 -5.62
C LEU A 56 -5.21 -13.42 -4.37
N LEU A 57 -5.21 -14.12 -3.22
CA LEU A 57 -5.81 -13.62 -1.98
C LEU A 57 -5.24 -12.26 -1.55
N GLN A 58 -3.95 -12.07 -1.72
CA GLN A 58 -3.31 -10.80 -1.37
C GLN A 58 -3.40 -9.77 -2.49
N GLY A 59 -3.27 -10.19 -3.75
CA GLY A 59 -3.33 -9.30 -4.90
C GLY A 59 -4.73 -8.74 -5.14
N ILE A 60 -5.79 -9.56 -5.00
CA ILE A 60 -7.18 -9.17 -5.29
C ILE A 60 -7.66 -7.99 -4.44
N TYR A 61 -7.09 -7.79 -3.26
CA TYR A 61 -7.29 -6.60 -2.45
C TYR A 61 -6.97 -5.31 -3.21
N SER A 62 -5.88 -5.32 -3.98
CA SER A 62 -5.40 -4.14 -4.71
C SER A 62 -6.18 -3.88 -6.01
N PHE A 63 -6.87 -4.89 -6.54
CA PHE A 63 -7.60 -4.77 -7.80
C PHE A 63 -8.69 -3.68 -7.78
N PRO A 64 -9.63 -3.63 -6.81
CA PRO A 64 -10.61 -2.56 -6.77
C PRO A 64 -9.97 -1.19 -6.52
N ASN A 65 -8.84 -1.13 -5.83
CA ASN A 65 -8.16 0.11 -5.48
C ASN A 65 -7.52 0.82 -6.69
N ILE A 66 -7.42 0.15 -7.82
CA ILE A 66 -7.06 0.80 -9.10
C ILE A 66 -8.04 1.95 -9.41
N ILE A 67 -9.30 1.84 -9.02
CA ILE A 67 -10.33 2.84 -9.28
C ILE A 67 -10.90 3.43 -7.98
N MET A 68 -11.03 2.63 -6.92
CA MET A 68 -11.72 3.02 -5.68
C MET A 68 -11.05 4.18 -4.94
N VAL A 69 -9.75 4.39 -5.07
CA VAL A 69 -9.08 5.56 -4.49
C VAL A 69 -9.68 6.87 -5.03
N LEU A 70 -10.03 6.91 -6.31
CA LEU A 70 -10.69 8.06 -6.93
C LEU A 70 -12.18 8.15 -6.55
N ILE A 71 -12.91 7.04 -6.62
CA ILE A 71 -14.33 6.97 -6.28
C ILE A 71 -14.55 7.25 -4.79
N GLY A 72 -13.69 6.73 -3.92
CA GLY A 72 -13.74 6.94 -2.48
C GLY A 72 -13.65 8.41 -2.11
N GLY A 73 -12.77 9.18 -2.75
CA GLY A 73 -12.70 10.63 -2.60
C GLY A 73 -14.02 11.32 -2.97
N ILE A 74 -14.61 10.96 -4.11
CA ILE A 74 -15.92 11.50 -4.55
C ILE A 74 -17.04 11.15 -3.53
N ILE A 75 -17.04 9.94 -2.98
CA ILE A 75 -18.00 9.54 -1.97
C ILE A 75 -17.83 10.39 -0.70
N ILE A 76 -16.59 10.59 -0.23
CA ILE A 76 -16.27 11.42 0.94
C ILE A 76 -16.76 12.85 0.73
N ASP A 77 -16.55 13.44 -0.44
CA ASP A 77 -16.98 14.80 -0.76
C ASP A 77 -18.51 14.94 -0.78
N ARG A 78 -19.22 13.89 -1.24
CA ARG A 78 -20.69 13.93 -1.37
C ARG A 78 -21.44 13.66 -0.07
N ILE A 79 -21.02 12.67 0.71
CA ILE A 79 -21.76 12.23 1.91
C ILE A 79 -21.07 12.59 3.22
N GLY A 80 -19.87 13.20 3.13
CA GLY A 80 -19.05 13.62 4.27
C GLY A 80 -18.25 12.49 4.91
N THR A 81 -17.20 12.85 5.64
CA THR A 81 -16.24 11.92 6.25
C THR A 81 -16.89 10.92 7.22
N ARG A 82 -17.90 11.35 7.99
CA ARG A 82 -18.60 10.49 8.98
C ARG A 82 -19.30 9.29 8.33
N LYS A 83 -20.19 9.56 7.38
CA LYS A 83 -21.01 8.51 6.73
C LYS A 83 -20.15 7.62 5.84
N SER A 84 -19.20 8.22 5.12
CA SER A 84 -18.27 7.46 4.27
C SER A 84 -17.38 6.54 5.08
N SER A 85 -16.87 6.95 6.23
CA SER A 85 -16.07 6.08 7.10
C SER A 85 -16.86 4.87 7.60
N ILE A 86 -18.17 5.04 7.98
CA ILE A 86 -19.03 3.90 8.34
C ILE A 86 -19.22 2.97 7.16
N LEU A 87 -19.52 3.51 5.96
CA LEU A 87 -19.67 2.71 4.75
C LEU A 87 -18.43 1.86 4.48
N PHE A 88 -17.25 2.48 4.50
CA PHE A 88 -15.99 1.79 4.22
C PHE A 88 -15.64 0.77 5.30
N ALA A 89 -15.82 1.10 6.58
CA ALA A 89 -15.62 0.15 7.69
C ALA A 89 -16.61 -1.03 7.64
N SER A 90 -17.83 -0.81 7.15
CA SER A 90 -18.80 -1.89 6.94
C SER A 90 -18.35 -2.84 5.83
N LEU A 91 -17.79 -2.32 4.73
CA LEU A 91 -17.22 -3.14 3.67
C LEU A 91 -16.03 -3.97 4.19
N ILE A 92 -15.18 -3.38 5.05
CA ILE A 92 -14.07 -4.09 5.70
C ILE A 92 -14.60 -5.26 6.54
N LEU A 93 -15.62 -5.02 7.36
CA LEU A 93 -16.22 -6.06 8.21
C LEU A 93 -16.87 -7.18 7.38
N ILE A 94 -17.65 -6.83 6.36
CA ILE A 94 -18.28 -7.80 5.45
C ILE A 94 -17.21 -8.63 4.74
N GLY A 95 -16.16 -7.98 4.23
CA GLY A 95 -15.04 -8.65 3.57
C GLY A 95 -14.31 -9.62 4.50
N ALA A 96 -14.04 -9.22 5.74
CA ALA A 96 -13.43 -10.07 6.77
C ALA A 96 -14.32 -11.29 7.08
N PHE A 97 -15.62 -11.08 7.26
CA PHE A 97 -16.59 -12.14 7.53
C PHE A 97 -16.63 -13.18 6.40
N ILE A 98 -16.73 -12.73 5.14
CA ILE A 98 -16.75 -13.63 3.97
C ILE A 98 -15.43 -14.41 3.86
N THR A 99 -14.30 -13.78 4.17
CA THR A 99 -12.98 -14.44 4.11
C THR A 99 -12.86 -15.61 5.09
N VAL A 100 -13.50 -15.51 6.27
CA VAL A 100 -13.50 -16.56 7.30
C VAL A 100 -14.55 -17.64 7.05
N PHE A 101 -15.62 -17.32 6.31
CA PHE A 101 -16.85 -18.13 6.25
C PHE A 101 -16.60 -19.54 5.69
N ARG A 102 -15.81 -19.68 4.63
CA ARG A 102 -15.55 -20.98 4.01
C ARG A 102 -14.15 -21.03 3.35
N GLY A 103 -13.44 -22.15 3.57
CA GLY A 103 -12.11 -22.42 2.99
C GLY A 103 -12.14 -22.74 1.49
N ASN A 104 -12.73 -21.86 0.69
CA ASN A 104 -12.76 -21.93 -0.76
C ASN A 104 -12.12 -20.66 -1.33
N ILE A 105 -11.20 -20.82 -2.28
CA ILE A 105 -10.42 -19.71 -2.83
C ILE A 105 -11.28 -18.59 -3.41
N TYR A 106 -12.35 -18.91 -4.13
CA TYR A 106 -13.23 -17.90 -4.75
C TYR A 106 -14.02 -17.11 -3.70
N ILE A 107 -14.47 -17.77 -2.62
CA ILE A 107 -15.20 -17.12 -1.53
C ILE A 107 -14.23 -16.23 -0.74
N MET A 108 -13.06 -16.74 -0.39
CA MET A 108 -12.04 -15.98 0.32
C MET A 108 -11.54 -14.79 -0.50
N ALA A 109 -11.29 -14.98 -1.80
CA ALA A 109 -10.92 -13.90 -2.71
C ALA A 109 -12.02 -12.83 -2.85
N THR A 110 -13.30 -13.25 -2.90
CA THR A 110 -14.42 -12.29 -2.89
C THR A 110 -14.45 -11.48 -1.60
N GLY A 111 -14.21 -12.13 -0.45
CA GLY A 111 -14.07 -11.43 0.84
C GLY A 111 -12.93 -10.40 0.82
N ARG A 112 -11.76 -10.79 0.30
CA ARG A 112 -10.58 -9.91 0.17
C ARG A 112 -10.83 -8.75 -0.82
N LEU A 113 -11.57 -8.99 -1.90
CA LEU A 113 -11.98 -7.95 -2.85
C LEU A 113 -12.89 -6.92 -2.18
N ILE A 114 -13.91 -7.38 -1.44
CA ILE A 114 -14.83 -6.49 -0.70
C ILE A 114 -14.08 -5.72 0.39
N PHE A 115 -13.15 -6.37 1.09
CA PHE A 115 -12.26 -5.72 2.03
C PHE A 115 -11.46 -4.60 1.34
N GLY A 116 -10.90 -4.85 0.15
CA GLY A 116 -10.17 -3.86 -0.62
C GLY A 116 -11.00 -2.63 -1.00
N LEU A 117 -12.29 -2.82 -1.38
CA LEU A 117 -13.21 -1.70 -1.67
C LEU A 117 -13.33 -0.71 -0.49
N GLY A 118 -13.28 -1.22 0.75
CA GLY A 118 -13.38 -0.39 1.95
C GLY A 118 -12.05 0.19 2.42
N ALA A 119 -10.98 -0.59 2.33
CA ALA A 119 -9.75 -0.36 3.08
C ALA A 119 -9.01 0.94 2.67
N GLU A 120 -8.67 1.10 1.39
CA GLU A 120 -7.97 2.32 0.92
C GLU A 120 -8.86 3.55 1.00
N SER A 121 -10.16 3.39 0.73
CA SER A 121 -11.13 4.49 0.85
C SER A 121 -11.29 4.95 2.30
N LEU A 122 -11.20 4.04 3.28
CA LEU A 122 -11.18 4.38 4.71
C LEU A 122 -9.91 5.16 5.08
N ILE A 123 -8.74 4.80 4.53
CA ILE A 123 -7.50 5.55 4.74
C ILE A 123 -7.67 7.00 4.28
N VAL A 124 -8.25 7.23 3.10
CA VAL A 124 -8.51 8.59 2.58
C VAL A 124 -9.49 9.34 3.49
N ALA A 125 -10.56 8.69 3.95
CA ALA A 125 -11.52 9.32 4.87
C ALA A 125 -10.86 9.72 6.19
N ILE A 126 -10.05 8.84 6.78
CA ILE A 126 -9.35 9.09 8.05
C ILE A 126 -8.31 10.21 7.90
N THR A 127 -7.53 10.23 6.82
CA THR A 127 -6.58 11.32 6.56
C THR A 127 -7.31 12.67 6.45
N THR A 128 -8.49 12.71 5.84
CA THR A 128 -9.33 13.90 5.76
C THR A 128 -9.83 14.32 7.16
N VAL A 129 -10.21 13.35 8.02
CA VAL A 129 -10.60 13.65 9.41
C VAL A 129 -9.44 14.22 10.20
N VAL A 130 -8.23 13.64 10.10
CA VAL A 130 -7.04 14.19 10.77
C VAL A 130 -6.78 15.62 10.33
N ALA A 131 -6.85 15.91 9.02
CA ALA A 131 -6.66 17.25 8.49
C ALA A 131 -7.75 18.24 8.96
N LYS A 132 -9.00 17.78 9.14
CA LYS A 132 -10.11 18.58 9.69
C LYS A 132 -9.86 18.99 11.15
N TRP A 133 -9.38 18.04 11.97
CA TRP A 133 -9.28 18.23 13.42
C TRP A 133 -7.94 18.82 13.90
N PHE A 134 -6.88 18.66 13.12
CA PHE A 134 -5.54 19.15 13.46
C PHE A 134 -5.04 20.14 12.43
N LYS A 135 -4.63 21.34 12.89
CA LYS A 135 -4.11 22.42 12.05
C LYS A 135 -2.73 22.85 12.54
N GLY A 136 -1.95 23.46 11.64
CA GLY A 136 -0.64 24.01 11.97
C GLY A 136 0.38 22.96 12.45
N ASN A 137 1.13 23.27 13.48
CA ASN A 137 2.25 22.44 13.96
C ASN A 137 1.81 21.06 14.53
N GLN A 138 0.55 20.88 14.90
CA GLN A 138 0.03 19.62 15.43
C GLN A 138 -0.38 18.62 14.34
N LEU A 139 -0.59 19.08 13.11
CA LEU A 139 -1.05 18.24 12.00
C LEU A 139 -0.07 17.11 11.70
N SER A 140 1.21 17.44 11.54
CA SER A 140 2.26 16.43 11.23
C SER A 140 2.41 15.41 12.35
N PHE A 141 2.29 15.84 13.62
CA PHE A 141 2.35 14.93 14.76
C PHE A 141 1.14 13.98 14.78
N ALA A 142 -0.07 14.49 14.53
CA ALA A 142 -1.29 13.68 14.48
C ALA A 142 -1.25 12.64 13.35
N PHE A 143 -0.77 13.02 12.16
CA PHE A 143 -0.54 12.08 11.05
C PHE A 143 0.50 11.03 11.40
N GLY A 144 1.61 11.43 12.01
CA GLY A 144 2.67 10.51 12.45
C GLY A 144 2.15 9.50 13.46
N LEU A 145 1.40 9.94 14.47
CA LEU A 145 0.82 9.06 15.49
C LEU A 145 -0.22 8.10 14.88
N ASN A 146 -1.09 8.60 13.99
CA ASN A 146 -2.05 7.77 13.26
C ASN A 146 -1.36 6.67 12.46
N LEU A 147 -0.31 7.01 11.72
CA LEU A 147 0.46 6.04 10.94
C LEU A 147 1.19 5.04 11.83
N THR A 148 1.75 5.47 12.95
CA THR A 148 2.42 4.59 13.92
C THR A 148 1.45 3.55 14.49
N ILE A 149 0.24 3.97 14.90
CA ILE A 149 -0.80 3.06 15.39
C ILE A 149 -1.29 2.12 14.28
N ALA A 150 -1.44 2.61 13.05
CA ALA A 150 -1.78 1.78 11.90
C ALA A 150 -0.72 0.68 11.67
N ARG A 151 0.56 1.03 11.66
CA ARG A 151 1.67 0.08 11.50
C ARG A 151 1.77 -0.93 12.66
N LEU A 152 1.33 -0.55 13.86
CA LEU A 152 1.19 -1.50 14.97
C LEU A 152 0.21 -2.63 14.61
N GLY A 153 -0.83 -2.37 13.83
CA GLY A 153 -1.74 -3.41 13.31
C GLY A 153 -1.01 -4.44 12.46
N SER A 154 -0.18 -4.00 11.51
CA SER A 154 0.67 -4.89 10.70
C SER A 154 1.67 -5.68 11.56
N PHE A 155 2.30 -5.01 12.53
CA PHE A 155 3.23 -5.67 13.45
C PHE A 155 2.55 -6.78 14.25
N LEU A 156 1.36 -6.50 14.80
CA LEU A 156 0.57 -7.49 15.55
C LEU A 156 0.14 -8.66 14.65
N ALA A 157 -0.27 -8.40 13.41
CA ALA A 157 -0.66 -9.45 12.45
C ALA A 157 0.51 -10.38 12.14
N LEU A 158 1.68 -9.84 11.79
CA LEU A 158 2.86 -10.62 11.44
C LEU A 158 3.43 -11.42 12.62
N ASN A 159 3.27 -10.91 13.85
CA ASN A 159 3.69 -11.59 15.08
C ASN A 159 2.58 -12.42 15.73
N SER A 160 1.40 -12.51 15.12
CA SER A 160 0.28 -13.31 15.68
C SER A 160 0.63 -14.79 15.89
N PRO A 161 1.53 -15.45 15.14
CA PRO A 161 1.99 -16.80 15.47
C PRO A 161 2.63 -16.93 16.86
N SER A 162 3.24 -15.85 17.39
CA SER A 162 3.90 -15.88 18.70
C SER A 162 2.89 -15.76 19.85
N TRP A 163 1.94 -14.82 19.77
CA TRP A 163 1.00 -14.54 20.86
C TRP A 163 -0.35 -15.27 20.72
N ALA A 164 -0.67 -15.83 19.55
CA ALA A 164 -1.90 -16.58 19.29
C ALA A 164 -1.61 -17.99 18.73
N LYS A 165 -0.51 -18.61 19.14
CA LYS A 165 0.00 -19.90 18.60
C LYS A 165 -1.05 -20.98 18.52
N SER A 166 -1.89 -21.14 19.52
CA SER A 166 -2.95 -22.17 19.56
C SER A 166 -3.99 -22.02 18.45
N LEU A 167 -4.22 -20.82 17.95
CA LEU A 167 -5.20 -20.57 16.88
C LEU A 167 -4.67 -20.99 15.50
N TYR A 168 -3.36 -21.16 15.34
CA TYR A 168 -2.74 -21.65 14.09
C TYR A 168 -2.90 -23.15 13.84
N ASN A 169 -3.57 -23.87 14.75
CA ASN A 169 -3.96 -25.27 14.53
C ASN A 169 -5.07 -25.42 13.47
N SER A 170 -5.79 -24.36 13.17
CA SER A 170 -6.79 -24.31 12.10
C SER A 170 -6.62 -23.08 11.23
N TRP A 171 -6.97 -23.18 9.95
CA TRP A 171 -6.90 -22.03 9.03
C TRP A 171 -7.85 -20.88 9.43
N GLN A 172 -8.95 -21.21 10.09
CA GLN A 172 -9.94 -20.21 10.55
C GLN A 172 -9.47 -19.46 11.79
N GLY A 173 -8.67 -20.08 12.67
CA GLY A 173 -8.28 -19.49 13.96
C GLY A 173 -7.67 -18.10 13.83
N PRO A 174 -6.60 -17.89 13.06
CA PRO A 174 -6.02 -16.56 12.85
C PRO A 174 -6.96 -15.60 12.13
N LEU A 175 -7.85 -16.11 11.26
CA LEU A 175 -8.84 -15.27 10.56
C LEU A 175 -9.95 -14.78 11.49
N TYR A 176 -10.29 -15.50 12.58
CA TYR A 176 -11.18 -14.97 13.63
C TYR A 176 -10.58 -13.76 14.35
N ILE A 177 -9.24 -13.72 14.52
CA ILE A 177 -8.59 -12.52 15.06
C ILE A 177 -8.72 -11.37 14.07
N SER A 178 -8.58 -11.64 12.77
CA SER A 178 -8.77 -10.60 11.75
C SER A 178 -10.21 -10.09 11.72
N LEU A 179 -11.20 -10.98 11.92
CA LEU A 179 -12.60 -10.58 12.05
C LEU A 179 -12.83 -9.72 13.32
N ALA A 180 -12.21 -10.07 14.45
CA ALA A 180 -12.24 -9.23 15.65
C ALA A 180 -11.60 -7.85 15.43
N ALA A 181 -10.50 -7.79 14.66
CA ALA A 181 -9.89 -6.52 14.26
C ALA A 181 -10.79 -5.68 13.33
N ALA A 182 -11.60 -6.33 12.45
CA ALA A 182 -12.61 -5.66 11.64
C ALA A 182 -13.77 -5.12 12.51
N VAL A 183 -14.18 -5.86 13.52
CA VAL A 183 -15.18 -5.40 14.52
C VAL A 183 -14.61 -4.21 15.29
N LEU A 184 -13.37 -4.26 15.75
CA LEU A 184 -12.69 -3.10 16.37
C LEU A 184 -12.67 -1.89 15.43
N CYS A 185 -12.39 -2.09 14.15
CA CYS A 185 -12.40 -1.04 13.14
C CYS A 185 -13.76 -0.34 13.06
N ILE A 186 -14.86 -1.08 12.87
CA ILE A 186 -16.19 -0.48 12.74
C ILE A 186 -16.67 0.16 14.05
N LEU A 187 -16.44 -0.46 15.20
CA LEU A 187 -16.77 0.12 16.51
C LEU A 187 -16.03 1.45 16.72
N SER A 188 -14.76 1.50 16.39
CA SER A 188 -13.95 2.73 16.48
C SER A 188 -14.50 3.83 15.57
N VAL A 189 -14.93 3.49 14.36
CA VAL A 189 -15.55 4.45 13.42
C VAL A 189 -16.92 4.91 13.93
N ILE A 190 -17.72 4.04 14.55
CA ILE A 190 -19.00 4.43 15.16
C ILE A 190 -18.77 5.40 16.30
N ILE A 191 -17.80 5.15 17.17
CA ILE A 191 -17.45 6.07 18.27
C ILE A 191 -16.97 7.41 17.70
N PHE A 192 -16.12 7.39 16.69
CA PHE A 192 -15.73 8.61 15.96
C PHE A 192 -16.95 9.37 15.42
N TYR A 193 -17.90 8.68 14.78
CA TYR A 193 -19.12 9.30 14.26
C TYR A 193 -19.92 10.01 15.36
N ILE A 194 -20.08 9.38 16.53
CA ILE A 194 -20.80 9.94 17.67
C ILE A 194 -20.07 11.19 18.20
N LEU A 195 -18.76 11.10 18.39
CA LEU A 195 -17.93 12.20 18.90
C LEU A 195 -17.92 13.41 17.95
N ASP A 196 -17.71 13.19 16.65
CA ASP A 196 -17.67 14.26 15.65
C ASP A 196 -19.06 14.91 15.48
N LYS A 197 -20.14 14.12 15.55
CA LYS A 197 -21.52 14.65 15.52
C LYS A 197 -21.82 15.47 16.77
N TYR A 198 -21.42 15.01 17.94
CA TYR A 198 -21.59 15.74 19.19
C TYR A 198 -20.83 17.08 19.15
N SER A 199 -19.62 17.05 18.63
CA SER A 199 -18.80 18.26 18.50
C SER A 199 -19.42 19.28 17.55
N ASP A 200 -19.91 18.89 16.37
CA ASP A 200 -20.54 19.81 15.41
C ASP A 200 -21.82 20.45 16.00
N ASN A 201 -22.52 19.76 16.91
CA ASN A 201 -23.73 20.31 17.55
C ASN A 201 -23.41 21.30 18.67
N ASN A 202 -22.24 21.22 19.31
CA ASN A 202 -21.90 22.00 20.50
C ASN A 202 -20.76 23.00 20.31
N TYR A 203 -19.98 22.87 19.24
CA TYR A 203 -18.79 23.69 18.97
C TYR A 203 -18.74 24.13 17.51
N SER A 204 -18.09 25.25 17.21
CA SER A 204 -17.81 25.68 15.85
C SER A 204 -16.49 25.04 15.38
N VAL A 205 -16.59 24.01 14.55
CA VAL A 205 -15.41 23.41 13.88
C VAL A 205 -15.26 24.09 12.51
N GLU A 206 -14.17 24.84 12.31
CA GLU A 206 -13.88 25.42 11.00
C GLU A 206 -13.68 24.31 9.96
N THR A 207 -14.48 24.33 8.91
CA THR A 207 -14.31 23.45 7.76
C THR A 207 -13.07 23.85 6.95
N VAL A 208 -12.26 22.88 6.54
CA VAL A 208 -11.23 23.10 5.53
C VAL A 208 -11.93 23.17 4.17
N ASP A 209 -11.65 24.21 3.40
CA ASP A 209 -12.19 24.34 2.04
C ASP A 209 -11.92 23.07 1.23
N ALA A 210 -12.93 22.66 0.46
CA ALA A 210 -12.89 21.45 -0.35
C ALA A 210 -11.65 21.44 -1.26
N GLN A 211 -10.91 20.35 -1.23
CA GLN A 211 -9.83 20.12 -2.19
C GLN A 211 -10.40 20.15 -3.62
N GLU A 212 -9.60 20.64 -4.58
CA GLU A 212 -10.00 20.65 -5.99
C GLU A 212 -10.45 19.27 -6.44
N LYS A 213 -11.57 19.20 -7.16
CA LYS A 213 -12.15 17.95 -7.64
C LYS A 213 -11.23 17.30 -8.66
N VAL A 214 -10.94 16.02 -8.46
CA VAL A 214 -10.24 15.21 -9.45
C VAL A 214 -11.09 15.12 -10.72
N ILE A 215 -10.55 15.57 -11.85
CA ILE A 215 -11.21 15.51 -13.15
C ILE A 215 -10.62 14.32 -13.92
N LEU A 216 -11.45 13.32 -14.24
CA LEU A 216 -11.05 12.10 -14.96
C LEU A 216 -10.35 12.39 -16.30
N SER A 217 -10.71 13.48 -16.98
CA SER A 217 -10.04 13.92 -18.22
C SER A 217 -8.59 14.31 -18.05
N ASP A 218 -8.17 14.71 -16.82
CA ASP A 218 -6.77 15.04 -16.53
C ASP A 218 -5.92 13.77 -16.36
N VAL A 219 -6.55 12.67 -15.97
CA VAL A 219 -5.90 11.37 -15.79
C VAL A 219 -5.86 10.58 -17.09
N PHE A 220 -6.97 10.53 -17.80
CA PHE A 220 -7.12 9.69 -18.99
C PHE A 220 -7.42 10.51 -20.24
N CYS A 221 -6.85 10.08 -21.35
CA CYS A 221 -7.10 10.66 -22.67
C CYS A 221 -8.09 9.80 -23.47
N PHE A 222 -9.38 10.15 -23.42
CA PHE A 222 -10.47 9.42 -24.06
C PHE A 222 -10.62 9.80 -25.54
N VAL A 223 -9.55 9.65 -26.32
CA VAL A 223 -9.55 9.90 -27.76
C VAL A 223 -9.79 8.59 -28.52
N ARG A 224 -10.72 8.57 -29.50
CA ARG A 224 -11.06 7.39 -30.33
C ARG A 224 -9.83 6.63 -30.84
N LYS A 225 -8.79 7.35 -31.29
CA LYS A 225 -7.54 6.74 -31.78
C LYS A 225 -6.82 5.92 -30.71
N ARG A 226 -6.87 6.35 -29.43
CA ARG A 226 -6.26 5.62 -28.33
C ARG A 226 -7.04 4.36 -27.97
N PHE A 227 -8.36 4.38 -28.03
CA PHE A 227 -9.18 3.17 -27.87
C PHE A 227 -8.87 2.10 -28.90
N ILE A 228 -8.69 2.48 -30.18
CA ILE A 228 -8.27 1.56 -31.23
C ILE A 228 -6.89 0.96 -30.93
N LEU A 229 -5.92 1.80 -30.55
CA LEU A 229 -4.60 1.33 -30.14
C LEU A 229 -4.66 0.40 -28.94
N THR A 230 -5.49 0.69 -27.95
CA THR A 230 -5.69 -0.17 -26.78
C THR A 230 -6.17 -1.55 -27.19
N ILE A 231 -7.18 -1.64 -28.09
CA ILE A 231 -7.70 -2.91 -28.60
C ILE A 231 -6.60 -3.67 -29.36
N ILE A 232 -5.85 -3.00 -30.23
CA ILE A 232 -4.75 -3.63 -30.99
C ILE A 232 -3.67 -4.19 -30.05
N PHE A 233 -3.22 -3.41 -29.07
CA PHE A 233 -2.20 -3.87 -28.12
C PHE A 233 -2.75 -4.97 -27.20
N LEU A 234 -4.02 -4.92 -26.82
CA LEU A 234 -4.66 -5.95 -26.00
C LEU A 234 -4.73 -7.29 -26.75
N THR A 235 -5.20 -7.26 -28.00
CA THR A 235 -5.30 -8.47 -28.83
C THR A 235 -3.93 -9.03 -29.17
N ALA A 236 -2.98 -8.18 -29.56
CA ALA A 236 -1.60 -8.60 -29.85
C ALA A 236 -0.92 -9.16 -28.58
N GLY A 237 -1.08 -8.52 -27.45
CA GLY A 237 -0.54 -8.97 -26.17
C GLY A 237 -1.12 -10.33 -25.73
N LEU A 238 -2.44 -10.53 -25.83
CA LEU A 238 -3.08 -11.81 -25.51
C LEU A 238 -2.65 -12.93 -26.46
N LEU A 239 -2.52 -12.65 -27.77
CA LEU A 239 -2.03 -13.62 -28.74
C LEU A 239 -0.57 -14.00 -28.46
N LEU A 240 0.30 -13.03 -28.23
CA LEU A 240 1.71 -13.28 -27.89
C LEU A 240 1.83 -14.08 -26.62
N PHE A 241 1.03 -13.77 -25.63
CA PHE A 241 1.00 -14.43 -24.34
C PHE A 241 0.58 -15.92 -24.47
N ASN A 242 -0.49 -16.18 -25.24
CA ASN A 242 -0.95 -17.55 -25.49
C ASN A 242 0.05 -18.38 -26.31
N THR A 243 0.79 -17.74 -27.25
CA THR A 243 1.76 -18.43 -28.10
C THR A 243 3.07 -18.76 -27.36
N ILE A 244 3.56 -17.84 -26.50
CA ILE A 244 4.82 -18.04 -25.77
C ILE A 244 4.66 -19.01 -24.61
N LEU A 245 3.55 -18.96 -23.88
CA LEU A 245 3.36 -19.68 -22.63
C LEU A 245 2.47 -20.94 -22.75
N LYS A 246 2.16 -21.39 -23.99
CA LYS A 246 1.53 -22.69 -24.33
C LYS A 246 0.46 -23.17 -23.33
N ASN A 247 -0.63 -22.44 -23.17
CA ASN A 247 -1.78 -22.81 -22.33
C ASN A 247 -1.55 -23.00 -20.81
N GLU A 248 -0.34 -22.85 -20.31
CA GLU A 248 -0.04 -22.94 -18.87
C GLU A 248 -0.23 -21.61 -18.13
N VAL A 249 -0.76 -20.60 -18.81
CA VAL A 249 -0.87 -19.26 -18.25
C VAL A 249 -2.14 -19.12 -17.45
N ASN A 250 -1.93 -18.83 -16.19
CA ASN A 250 -3.00 -18.46 -15.27
C ASN A 250 -3.83 -17.28 -15.86
N THR A 251 -5.16 -17.44 -15.96
CA THR A 251 -6.11 -16.40 -16.41
C THR A 251 -5.89 -15.07 -15.70
N LEU A 252 -5.45 -15.10 -14.45
CA LEU A 252 -5.16 -13.91 -13.65
C LEU A 252 -4.00 -13.08 -14.21
N LEU A 253 -2.97 -13.74 -14.77
CA LEU A 253 -1.86 -13.03 -15.45
C LEU A 253 -2.36 -12.34 -16.72
N GLN A 254 -3.25 -12.96 -17.46
CA GLN A 254 -3.88 -12.35 -18.64
C GLN A 254 -4.67 -11.10 -18.26
N VAL A 255 -5.47 -11.17 -17.17
CA VAL A 255 -6.20 -10.01 -16.62
C VAL A 255 -5.25 -8.91 -16.21
N PHE A 256 -4.16 -9.23 -15.52
CA PHE A 256 -3.16 -8.24 -15.11
C PHE A 256 -2.53 -7.51 -16.31
N PHE A 257 -2.06 -8.25 -17.32
CA PHE A 257 -1.49 -7.63 -18.52
C PHE A 257 -2.54 -6.82 -19.30
N GLY A 258 -3.78 -7.29 -19.33
CA GLY A 258 -4.90 -6.52 -19.90
C GLY A 258 -5.11 -5.18 -19.22
N VAL A 259 -5.15 -5.17 -17.88
CA VAL A 259 -5.27 -3.93 -17.07
C VAL A 259 -4.08 -3.00 -17.30
N LEU A 260 -2.85 -3.54 -17.36
CA LEU A 260 -1.65 -2.77 -17.67
C LEU A 260 -1.76 -2.09 -19.04
N ILE A 261 -2.08 -2.84 -20.08
CA ILE A 261 -2.20 -2.31 -21.46
C ILE A 261 -3.27 -1.22 -21.53
N ILE A 262 -4.46 -1.46 -20.98
CA ILE A 262 -5.55 -0.48 -20.94
C ILE A 262 -5.10 0.78 -20.22
N THR A 263 -4.52 0.65 -19.05
CA THR A 263 -4.08 1.80 -18.26
C THR A 263 -3.04 2.63 -18.99
N PHE A 264 -1.94 2.02 -19.44
CA PHE A 264 -0.85 2.76 -20.09
C PHE A 264 -1.23 3.37 -21.43
N THR A 265 -2.14 2.76 -22.18
CA THR A 265 -2.60 3.32 -23.46
C THR A 265 -3.56 4.50 -23.29
N LEU A 266 -4.34 4.52 -22.22
CA LEU A 266 -5.29 5.60 -21.93
C LEU A 266 -4.67 6.75 -21.11
N LEU A 267 -3.52 6.55 -20.45
CA LEU A 267 -2.88 7.58 -19.64
C LEU A 267 -2.51 8.83 -20.45
N ASN A 268 -2.78 9.99 -19.86
CA ASN A 268 -2.39 11.29 -20.42
C ASN A 268 -0.98 11.69 -19.96
N PHE A 269 0.05 11.16 -20.62
CA PHE A 269 1.44 11.44 -20.28
C PHE A 269 1.84 12.92 -20.36
N LYS A 270 1.09 13.73 -21.11
CA LYS A 270 1.34 15.17 -21.26
C LYS A 270 0.78 16.00 -20.10
N ALA A 271 -0.10 15.42 -19.26
CA ALA A 271 -0.73 16.14 -18.16
C ALA A 271 0.25 16.49 -17.02
N PHE A 272 1.32 15.73 -16.90
CA PHE A 272 2.31 15.83 -15.82
C PHE A 272 3.75 15.92 -16.33
N THR A 273 4.65 16.37 -15.46
CA THR A 273 6.08 16.54 -15.76
C THR A 273 6.80 15.20 -15.91
N LYS A 274 7.95 15.20 -16.56
CA LYS A 274 8.81 14.00 -16.66
C LYS A 274 9.25 13.51 -15.28
N SER A 275 9.57 14.42 -14.35
CA SER A 275 9.92 14.07 -12.96
C SER A 275 8.77 13.33 -12.26
N PHE A 276 7.51 13.74 -12.45
CA PHE A 276 6.36 13.05 -11.89
C PHE A 276 6.30 11.59 -12.38
N TRP A 277 6.42 11.35 -13.69
CA TRP A 277 6.36 9.99 -14.24
C TRP A 277 7.52 9.11 -13.77
N LEU A 278 8.71 9.67 -13.62
CA LEU A 278 9.85 8.94 -13.05
C LEU A 278 9.62 8.56 -11.58
N ILE A 279 8.98 9.44 -10.79
CA ILE A 279 8.56 9.15 -9.43
C ILE A 279 7.50 8.03 -9.41
N VAL A 280 6.52 8.06 -10.31
CA VAL A 280 5.50 7.01 -10.44
C VAL A 280 6.11 5.67 -10.80
N MET A 281 7.05 5.63 -11.76
CA MET A 281 7.74 4.39 -12.14
C MET A 281 8.62 3.85 -11.00
N LEU A 282 9.27 4.73 -10.24
CA LEU A 282 9.99 4.34 -9.03
C LEU A 282 9.03 3.81 -7.96
N CYS A 283 7.86 4.42 -7.80
CA CYS A 283 6.83 3.98 -6.86
C CYS A 283 6.38 2.54 -7.16
N ILE A 284 5.94 2.27 -8.40
CA ILE A 284 5.44 0.93 -8.74
C ILE A 284 6.52 -0.14 -8.57
N THR A 285 7.76 0.10 -9.03
CA THR A 285 8.85 -0.87 -8.93
C THR A 285 9.25 -1.14 -7.48
N PHE A 286 9.32 -0.09 -6.66
CA PHE A 286 9.65 -0.20 -5.24
C PHE A 286 8.59 -0.95 -4.44
N TYR A 287 7.33 -0.54 -4.55
CA TYR A 287 6.24 -1.16 -3.80
C TYR A 287 5.94 -2.59 -4.28
N ALA A 288 6.06 -2.86 -5.59
CA ALA A 288 5.93 -4.20 -6.15
C ALA A 288 7.06 -5.16 -5.73
N ALA A 289 8.23 -4.63 -5.37
CA ALA A 289 9.29 -5.45 -4.78
C ALA A 289 9.02 -5.76 -3.30
N MET A 290 8.44 -4.83 -2.54
CA MET A 290 8.31 -4.93 -1.09
C MET A 290 7.08 -5.73 -0.64
N PHE A 291 5.88 -5.34 -1.07
CA PHE A 291 4.64 -5.92 -0.55
C PHE A 291 4.38 -7.36 -1.02
N PRO A 292 4.58 -7.72 -2.31
CA PRO A 292 4.47 -9.11 -2.72
C PRO A 292 5.51 -10.01 -2.03
N PHE A 293 6.72 -9.52 -1.78
CA PHE A 293 7.67 -10.28 -0.96
C PHE A 293 7.10 -10.51 0.45
N GLN A 294 6.56 -9.48 1.10
CA GLN A 294 6.00 -9.61 2.45
C GLN A 294 4.83 -10.61 2.51
N THR A 295 4.06 -10.78 1.42
CA THR A 295 3.02 -11.80 1.29
C THR A 295 3.57 -13.22 1.48
N PHE A 296 4.70 -13.53 0.85
CA PHE A 296 5.31 -14.85 0.86
C PHE A 296 6.44 -15.01 1.88
N ALA A 297 6.87 -13.93 2.55
CA ALA A 297 8.08 -13.90 3.38
C ALA A 297 8.08 -14.94 4.49
N VAL A 298 6.99 -15.06 5.26
CA VAL A 298 6.91 -16.03 6.37
C VAL A 298 7.06 -17.45 5.86
N LYS A 299 6.35 -17.81 4.79
CA LYS A 299 6.45 -19.11 4.16
C LYS A 299 7.84 -19.36 3.57
N PHE A 300 8.39 -18.39 2.84
CA PHE A 300 9.74 -18.47 2.27
C PHE A 300 10.79 -18.74 3.35
N PHE A 301 10.75 -18.03 4.46
CA PHE A 301 11.69 -18.21 5.56
C PHE A 301 11.57 -19.60 6.21
N GLN A 302 10.35 -20.11 6.37
CA GLN A 302 10.13 -21.46 6.89
C GLN A 302 10.64 -22.54 5.93
N GLU A 303 10.26 -22.48 4.65
CA GLU A 303 10.55 -23.52 3.66
C GLU A 303 12.00 -23.51 3.17
N THR A 304 12.63 -22.31 3.07
CA THR A 304 14.01 -22.19 2.57
C THR A 304 15.06 -22.27 3.66
N HIS A 305 14.78 -21.67 4.83
CA HIS A 305 15.76 -21.55 5.91
C HIS A 305 15.43 -22.41 7.14
N GLY A 306 14.31 -23.16 7.12
CA GLY A 306 13.93 -24.08 8.20
C GLY A 306 13.63 -23.42 9.54
N ILE A 307 13.37 -22.10 9.57
CA ILE A 307 13.07 -21.36 10.80
C ILE A 307 11.60 -21.50 11.20
N THR A 308 11.32 -21.27 12.49
CA THR A 308 9.95 -21.36 13.00
C THR A 308 9.07 -20.23 12.45
N ARG A 309 7.75 -20.46 12.39
CA ARG A 309 6.77 -19.46 11.95
C ARG A 309 6.85 -18.17 12.78
N GLU A 310 7.04 -18.33 14.09
CA GLU A 310 7.14 -17.21 15.03
C GLU A 310 8.33 -16.30 14.70
N TYR A 311 9.50 -16.90 14.44
CA TYR A 311 10.69 -16.14 14.07
C TYR A 311 10.60 -15.55 12.67
N ALA A 312 10.00 -16.28 11.72
CA ALA A 312 9.72 -15.79 10.37
C ALA A 312 8.77 -14.58 10.38
N GLY A 313 7.72 -14.64 11.21
CA GLY A 313 6.80 -13.52 11.43
C GLY A 313 7.50 -12.30 12.05
N PHE A 314 8.37 -12.52 13.04
CA PHE A 314 9.17 -11.45 13.62
C PHE A 314 10.10 -10.80 12.58
N LEU A 315 10.82 -11.59 11.77
CA LEU A 315 11.67 -11.07 10.70
C LEU A 315 10.87 -10.23 9.71
N SER A 316 9.70 -10.70 9.27
CA SER A 316 8.83 -9.95 8.37
C SER A 316 8.35 -8.64 8.99
N SER A 317 8.16 -8.59 10.31
CA SER A 317 7.71 -7.38 11.01
C SER A 317 8.79 -6.29 11.16
N ILE A 318 10.06 -6.59 10.87
CA ILE A 318 11.16 -5.60 10.90
C ILE A 318 10.87 -4.43 9.95
N LEU A 319 10.22 -4.69 8.81
CA LEU A 319 9.82 -3.62 7.88
C LEU A 319 8.86 -2.63 8.54
N THR A 320 7.87 -3.14 9.24
CA THR A 320 6.87 -2.31 9.94
C THR A 320 7.48 -1.57 11.13
N LEU A 321 8.33 -2.23 11.89
CA LEU A 321 9.08 -1.58 12.98
C LEU A 321 9.97 -0.46 12.44
N ALA A 322 10.75 -0.72 11.40
CA ALA A 322 11.57 0.31 10.77
C ALA A 322 10.72 1.48 10.27
N ALA A 323 9.57 1.21 9.63
CA ALA A 323 8.67 2.26 9.16
C ALA A 323 8.12 3.13 10.31
N MET A 324 7.78 2.53 11.46
CA MET A 324 7.27 3.28 12.61
C MET A 324 8.28 4.30 13.15
N PHE A 325 9.55 3.94 13.23
CA PHE A 325 10.58 4.76 13.87
C PHE A 325 11.46 5.53 12.88
N CYS A 326 11.86 4.91 11.78
CA CYS A 326 12.83 5.50 10.87
C CYS A 326 12.18 6.41 9.80
N THR A 327 10.91 6.20 9.42
CA THR A 327 10.27 7.04 8.39
C THR A 327 10.22 8.54 8.78
N PRO A 328 9.83 8.93 10.01
CA PRO A 328 9.88 10.33 10.42
C PRO A 328 11.30 10.90 10.41
N LEU A 329 12.29 10.10 10.83
CA LEU A 329 13.70 10.52 10.85
C LEU A 329 14.23 10.76 9.43
N PHE A 330 13.92 9.87 8.49
CA PHE A 330 14.32 10.03 7.09
C PHE A 330 13.57 11.18 6.39
N GLY A 331 12.34 11.46 6.77
CA GLY A 331 11.60 12.65 6.33
C GLY A 331 12.35 13.93 6.74
N LEU A 332 12.69 14.07 8.01
CA LEU A 332 13.47 15.19 8.53
C LEU A 332 14.86 15.29 7.86
N LEU A 333 15.54 14.17 7.70
CA LEU A 333 16.84 14.10 7.01
C LEU A 333 16.74 14.61 5.58
N SER A 334 15.69 14.20 4.83
CA SER A 334 15.48 14.62 3.45
C SER A 334 15.17 16.11 3.33
N ASP A 335 14.45 16.68 4.29
CA ASP A 335 14.15 18.11 4.31
C ASP A 335 15.39 18.94 4.66
N TYR A 336 16.23 18.43 5.55
CA TYR A 336 17.47 19.10 5.96
C TYR A 336 18.52 19.09 4.84
N ILE A 337 18.84 17.91 4.30
CA ILE A 337 19.91 17.71 3.29
C ILE A 337 19.44 18.16 1.91
N GLY A 338 18.16 17.99 1.55
CA GLY A 338 17.69 17.96 0.18
C GLY A 338 18.16 16.69 -0.53
N LYS A 339 18.66 16.81 -1.76
CA LYS A 339 19.20 15.68 -2.57
C LYS A 339 18.28 14.46 -2.58
N ARG A 340 16.96 14.70 -2.67
CA ARG A 340 15.92 13.68 -2.53
C ARG A 340 16.08 12.52 -3.52
N SER A 341 16.48 12.83 -4.77
CA SER A 341 16.73 11.79 -5.78
C SER A 341 17.90 10.88 -5.39
N LEU A 342 18.96 11.41 -4.77
CA LEU A 342 20.11 10.62 -4.30
C LEU A 342 19.69 9.66 -3.19
N LEU A 343 18.88 10.12 -2.24
CA LEU A 343 18.38 9.29 -1.15
C LEU A 343 17.45 8.17 -1.68
N MET A 344 16.60 8.46 -2.66
CA MET A 344 15.79 7.43 -3.33
C MET A 344 16.66 6.43 -4.11
N MET A 345 17.72 6.88 -4.77
CA MET A 345 18.72 5.99 -5.39
C MET A 345 19.33 5.03 -4.37
N PHE A 346 19.78 5.56 -3.24
CA PHE A 346 20.38 4.74 -2.17
C PHE A 346 19.39 3.69 -1.65
N GLY A 347 18.12 4.08 -1.36
CA GLY A 347 17.09 3.15 -0.92
C GLY A 347 16.78 2.06 -1.94
N SER A 348 16.72 2.41 -3.24
CA SER A 348 16.50 1.42 -4.32
C SER A 348 17.71 0.50 -4.51
N LEU A 349 18.93 1.03 -4.36
CA LEU A 349 20.16 0.24 -4.44
C LEU A 349 20.26 -0.81 -3.32
N LEU A 350 19.79 -0.47 -2.11
CA LEU A 350 19.77 -1.40 -0.98
C LEU A 350 18.91 -2.64 -1.23
N ILE A 351 17.85 -2.53 -2.02
CA ILE A 351 16.92 -3.64 -2.28
C ILE A 351 17.54 -4.72 -3.15
N ILE A 352 18.40 -4.35 -4.11
CA ILE A 352 18.96 -5.28 -5.08
C ILE A 352 19.70 -6.44 -4.39
N PRO A 353 20.69 -6.20 -3.51
CA PRO A 353 21.40 -7.28 -2.83
C PRO A 353 20.56 -8.03 -1.81
N VAL A 354 19.51 -7.42 -1.25
CA VAL A 354 18.68 -8.01 -0.21
C VAL A 354 18.09 -9.35 -0.65
N TYR A 355 17.47 -9.39 -1.83
CA TYR A 355 16.85 -10.61 -2.35
C TYR A 355 17.87 -11.66 -2.79
N ILE A 356 19.03 -11.21 -3.31
CA ILE A 356 20.15 -12.09 -3.63
C ILE A 356 20.71 -12.73 -2.35
N MET A 357 20.88 -11.93 -1.30
CA MET A 357 21.37 -12.43 0.00
C MET A 357 20.42 -13.47 0.59
N MET A 358 19.11 -13.19 0.58
CA MET A 358 18.10 -14.11 1.15
C MET A 358 17.92 -15.40 0.33
N GLY A 359 17.99 -15.31 -1.01
CA GLY A 359 17.71 -16.44 -1.89
C GLY A 359 18.92 -17.29 -2.25
N TYR A 360 20.14 -16.73 -2.24
CA TYR A 360 21.31 -17.40 -2.82
C TYR A 360 22.51 -17.48 -1.87
N THR A 361 22.39 -16.97 -0.64
CA THR A 361 23.51 -17.01 0.33
C THR A 361 23.05 -17.49 1.69
N SER A 362 24.00 -17.87 2.53
CA SER A 362 23.77 -18.30 3.93
C SER A 362 23.93 -17.17 4.94
N VAL A 363 23.81 -15.91 4.49
CA VAL A 363 23.92 -14.73 5.38
C VAL A 363 22.74 -14.72 6.37
N PRO A 364 22.98 -14.38 7.67
CA PRO A 364 21.90 -14.27 8.64
C PRO A 364 20.79 -13.34 8.15
N LEU A 365 19.53 -13.84 8.14
CA LEU A 365 18.36 -13.16 7.59
C LEU A 365 18.08 -11.78 8.20
N MET A 366 18.54 -11.56 9.45
CA MET A 366 18.42 -10.26 10.11
C MET A 366 19.07 -9.13 9.31
N LEU A 367 20.23 -9.39 8.67
CA LEU A 367 20.95 -8.37 7.89
C LEU A 367 20.16 -7.90 6.67
N PRO A 368 19.71 -8.76 5.73
CA PRO A 368 18.91 -8.32 4.59
C PRO A 368 17.55 -7.74 5.03
N MET A 369 16.94 -8.23 6.11
CA MET A 369 15.68 -7.67 6.62
C MET A 369 15.87 -6.26 7.21
N CYS A 370 16.96 -5.99 7.90
CA CYS A 370 17.30 -4.63 8.36
C CYS A 370 17.58 -3.69 7.18
N MET A 371 18.32 -4.13 6.16
CA MET A 371 18.55 -3.36 4.93
C MET A 371 17.22 -3.03 4.22
N MET A 372 16.32 -4.00 4.13
CA MET A 372 14.98 -3.83 3.57
C MET A 372 14.16 -2.85 4.40
N GLY A 373 14.21 -2.93 5.72
CA GLY A 373 13.55 -2.00 6.64
C GLY A 373 14.02 -0.56 6.47
N ILE A 374 15.33 -0.34 6.31
CA ILE A 374 15.91 0.97 6.01
C ILE A 374 15.37 1.49 4.67
N ALA A 375 15.40 0.68 3.61
CA ALA A 375 14.90 1.06 2.31
C ALA A 375 13.39 1.39 2.35
N PHE A 376 12.59 0.56 3.05
CA PHE A 376 11.14 0.71 3.21
C PHE A 376 10.75 1.96 4.03
N SER A 377 11.62 2.41 4.91
CA SER A 377 11.41 3.65 5.65
C SER A 377 11.87 4.88 4.87
N LEU A 378 13.00 4.77 4.16
CA LEU A 378 13.65 5.89 3.47
C LEU A 378 12.89 6.32 2.20
N VAL A 379 12.59 5.35 1.30
CA VAL A 379 12.04 5.70 -0.02
C VAL A 379 10.63 6.31 0.10
N PRO A 380 9.66 5.74 0.82
CA PRO A 380 8.33 6.34 0.97
C PRO A 380 8.34 7.70 1.67
N ALA A 381 9.23 7.89 2.67
CA ALA A 381 9.36 9.18 3.37
C ALA A 381 9.71 10.34 2.43
N ILE A 382 10.34 10.05 1.30
CA ILE A 382 10.80 11.04 0.33
C ILE A 382 9.91 11.08 -0.90
N LEU A 383 9.49 9.92 -1.38
CA LEU A 383 8.78 9.73 -2.64
C LEU A 383 7.40 10.42 -2.63
N TRP A 384 6.62 10.25 -1.56
CA TRP A 384 5.30 10.86 -1.43
C TRP A 384 5.36 12.39 -1.36
N PRO A 385 6.19 13.02 -0.52
CA PRO A 385 6.36 14.48 -0.54
C PRO A 385 6.94 15.02 -1.85
N ALA A 386 7.78 14.24 -2.55
CA ALA A 386 8.38 14.65 -3.82
C ALA A 386 7.32 14.94 -4.90
N VAL A 387 6.18 14.23 -4.89
CA VAL A 387 5.06 14.49 -5.81
C VAL A 387 4.56 15.94 -5.70
N ALA A 388 4.43 16.47 -4.47
CA ALA A 388 3.99 17.84 -4.25
C ALA A 388 4.98 18.89 -4.79
N LEU A 389 6.27 18.57 -4.86
CA LEU A 389 7.30 19.46 -5.36
C LEU A 389 7.35 19.53 -6.89
N VAL A 390 6.95 18.45 -7.58
CA VAL A 390 7.03 18.35 -9.06
C VAL A 390 5.70 18.60 -9.75
N THR A 391 4.61 18.77 -8.97
CA THR A 391 3.24 18.92 -9.48
C THR A 391 2.68 20.28 -9.03
N SER A 392 1.88 20.93 -9.89
CA SER A 392 1.18 22.16 -9.50
C SER A 392 0.15 21.88 -8.39
N PRO A 393 -0.06 22.81 -7.45
CA PRO A 393 -1.05 22.65 -6.38
C PRO A 393 -2.44 22.25 -6.87
N SER A 394 -2.89 22.80 -8.00
CA SER A 394 -4.18 22.53 -8.61
C SER A 394 -4.36 21.10 -9.12
N LYS A 395 -3.28 20.36 -9.36
CA LYS A 395 -3.31 18.97 -9.85
C LYS A 395 -2.82 17.94 -8.83
N LEU A 396 -2.57 18.36 -7.60
CA LEU A 396 -1.93 17.53 -6.58
C LEU A 396 -2.79 16.30 -6.20
N GLY A 397 -4.09 16.49 -6.02
CA GLY A 397 -5.02 15.38 -5.74
C GLY A 397 -5.05 14.36 -6.86
N THR A 398 -5.12 14.82 -8.12
CA THR A 398 -5.06 13.96 -9.31
C THR A 398 -3.72 13.20 -9.40
N ALA A 399 -2.61 13.87 -9.09
CA ALA A 399 -1.28 13.25 -9.09
C ALA A 399 -1.16 12.13 -8.07
N TYR A 400 -1.60 12.35 -6.84
CA TYR A 400 -1.61 11.30 -5.81
C TYR A 400 -2.55 10.14 -6.16
N GLY A 401 -3.76 10.45 -6.64
CA GLY A 401 -4.71 9.42 -7.08
C GLY A 401 -4.16 8.56 -8.19
N LEU A 402 -3.52 9.18 -9.20
CA LEU A 402 -2.89 8.47 -10.32
C LEU A 402 -1.71 7.61 -9.86
N MET A 403 -0.86 8.15 -8.98
CA MET A 403 0.27 7.40 -8.43
C MET A 403 -0.20 6.19 -7.63
N THR A 404 -1.21 6.34 -6.78
CA THR A 404 -1.81 5.24 -6.00
C THR A 404 -2.48 4.21 -6.90
N MET A 405 -3.18 4.63 -7.95
CA MET A 405 -3.78 3.74 -8.95
C MET A 405 -2.71 2.85 -9.60
N ILE A 406 -1.61 3.44 -10.10
CA ILE A 406 -0.52 2.70 -10.75
C ILE A 406 0.20 1.78 -9.75
N GLN A 407 0.40 2.24 -8.51
CA GLN A 407 0.93 1.41 -7.43
C GLN A 407 0.08 0.16 -7.21
N ASN A 408 -1.25 0.29 -7.12
CA ASN A 408 -2.16 -0.84 -6.91
C ASN A 408 -2.17 -1.82 -8.09
N ILE A 409 -1.97 -1.36 -9.33
CA ILE A 409 -1.75 -2.24 -10.48
C ILE A 409 -0.49 -3.11 -10.24
N GLY A 410 0.60 -2.50 -9.77
CA GLY A 410 1.82 -3.24 -9.42
C GLY A 410 1.59 -4.25 -8.30
N LEU A 411 0.92 -3.85 -7.22
CA LEU A 411 0.63 -4.73 -6.08
C LEU A 411 -0.26 -5.92 -6.50
N PHE A 412 -1.30 -5.67 -7.28
CA PHE A 412 -2.15 -6.73 -7.82
C PHE A 412 -1.35 -7.72 -8.68
N GLY A 413 -0.63 -7.21 -9.67
CA GLY A 413 0.05 -8.05 -10.64
C GLY A 413 1.23 -8.82 -10.08
N PHE A 414 2.09 -8.18 -9.29
CA PHE A 414 3.28 -8.86 -8.77
C PHE A 414 2.97 -9.88 -7.68
N ASN A 415 1.89 -9.74 -6.91
CA ASN A 415 1.44 -10.85 -6.06
C ASN A 415 1.08 -12.10 -6.87
N ILE A 416 0.39 -11.93 -8.01
CA ILE A 416 0.04 -13.04 -8.91
C ILE A 416 1.29 -13.59 -9.61
N ILE A 417 2.18 -12.73 -10.11
CA ILE A 417 3.42 -13.15 -10.79
C ILE A 417 4.30 -13.98 -9.86
N ILE A 418 4.48 -13.55 -8.61
CA ILE A 418 5.33 -14.28 -7.66
C ILE A 418 4.67 -15.61 -7.24
N GLY A 419 3.34 -15.62 -7.00
CA GLY A 419 2.63 -16.86 -6.74
C GLY A 419 2.80 -17.85 -7.89
N TRP A 420 2.59 -17.41 -9.13
CA TRP A 420 2.83 -18.22 -10.33
C TRP A 420 4.30 -18.68 -10.46
N ALA A 421 5.26 -17.79 -10.21
CA ALA A 421 6.68 -18.13 -10.28
C ALA A 421 7.07 -19.21 -9.28
N ASN A 422 6.54 -19.16 -8.06
CA ASN A 422 6.76 -20.17 -7.04
C ASN A 422 6.14 -21.53 -7.44
N ASP A 423 4.90 -21.53 -7.95
CA ASP A 423 4.25 -22.75 -8.42
C ASP A 423 4.98 -23.34 -9.64
N TYR A 424 5.33 -22.52 -10.63
CA TYR A 424 6.07 -22.92 -11.83
C TYR A 424 7.42 -23.55 -11.51
N SER A 425 8.13 -22.99 -10.53
CA SER A 425 9.42 -23.51 -10.07
C SER A 425 9.29 -24.61 -8.99
N HIS A 426 8.07 -25.05 -8.66
CA HIS A 426 7.79 -26.06 -7.62
C HIS A 426 8.42 -25.72 -6.27
N ALA A 427 8.33 -24.46 -5.85
CA ALA A 427 8.87 -23.95 -4.59
C ALA A 427 8.24 -24.66 -3.40
N SER A 428 9.07 -25.30 -2.56
CA SER A 428 8.62 -26.08 -1.40
C SER A 428 9.79 -26.36 -0.45
N VAL A 429 9.50 -26.94 0.71
CA VAL A 429 10.53 -27.43 1.66
C VAL A 429 11.50 -28.41 1.00
N ILE A 430 11.01 -29.25 0.07
CA ILE A 430 11.83 -30.24 -0.65
C ILE A 430 12.65 -29.56 -1.76
N ASN A 431 12.13 -28.49 -2.35
CA ASN A 431 12.80 -27.71 -3.40
C ASN A 431 12.91 -26.22 -3.01
N PRO A 432 13.78 -25.86 -2.07
CA PRO A 432 14.01 -24.47 -1.68
C PRO A 432 14.50 -23.57 -2.83
N GLY A 433 15.23 -24.15 -3.80
CA GLY A 433 15.68 -23.46 -5.01
C GLY A 433 14.55 -22.94 -5.90
N GLY A 434 13.33 -23.49 -5.75
CA GLY A 434 12.15 -23.00 -6.46
C GLY A 434 11.80 -21.53 -6.16
N TYR A 435 12.25 -20.96 -5.04
CA TYR A 435 12.08 -19.55 -4.72
C TYR A 435 13.03 -18.61 -5.48
N HIS A 436 14.09 -19.14 -6.10
CA HIS A 436 15.11 -18.33 -6.78
C HIS A 436 14.51 -17.42 -7.87
N LEU A 437 13.55 -17.94 -8.65
CA LEU A 437 12.89 -17.15 -9.69
C LEU A 437 12.17 -15.91 -9.11
N GLY A 438 11.43 -16.09 -8.02
CA GLY A 438 10.77 -15.00 -7.31
C GLY A 438 11.76 -13.97 -6.78
N MET A 439 12.87 -14.43 -6.16
CA MET A 439 13.92 -13.55 -5.65
C MET A 439 14.61 -12.76 -6.76
N LEU A 440 14.83 -13.39 -7.92
CA LEU A 440 15.39 -12.71 -9.10
C LEU A 440 14.43 -11.63 -9.61
N ILE A 441 13.12 -11.91 -9.71
CA ILE A 441 12.12 -10.93 -10.11
C ILE A 441 12.14 -9.71 -9.17
N PHE A 442 12.18 -9.92 -7.85
CA PHE A 442 12.28 -8.84 -6.88
C PHE A 442 13.57 -8.03 -7.01
N SER A 443 14.72 -8.68 -7.23
CA SER A 443 15.98 -8.00 -7.48
C SER A 443 15.95 -7.16 -8.75
N CYS A 444 15.32 -7.67 -9.83
CA CYS A 444 15.11 -6.92 -11.07
C CYS A 444 14.23 -5.68 -10.85
N LEU A 445 13.16 -5.78 -10.04
CA LEU A 445 12.35 -4.62 -9.68
C LEU A 445 13.16 -3.57 -8.93
N GLY A 446 14.01 -3.99 -7.99
CA GLY A 446 14.96 -3.10 -7.30
C GLY A 446 15.90 -2.40 -8.28
N PHE A 447 16.43 -3.15 -9.26
CA PHE A 447 17.32 -2.61 -10.30
C PHE A 447 16.60 -1.58 -11.20
N PHE A 448 15.39 -1.87 -11.66
CA PHE A 448 14.59 -0.90 -12.41
C PHE A 448 14.25 0.33 -11.56
N GLY A 449 13.90 0.15 -10.27
CA GLY A 449 13.70 1.27 -9.35
C GLY A 449 14.95 2.16 -9.24
N PHE A 450 16.13 1.55 -9.14
CA PHE A 450 17.39 2.28 -9.14
C PHE A 450 17.61 3.07 -10.45
N ILE A 451 17.34 2.47 -11.61
CA ILE A 451 17.43 3.17 -12.92
C ILE A 451 16.50 4.39 -12.93
N PHE A 452 15.24 4.24 -12.51
CA PHE A 452 14.30 5.38 -12.47
C PHE A 452 14.76 6.47 -11.51
N ALA A 453 15.34 6.12 -10.37
CA ALA A 453 15.91 7.09 -9.44
C ALA A 453 17.13 7.83 -10.04
N VAL A 454 18.00 7.13 -10.79
CA VAL A 454 19.11 7.74 -11.55
C VAL A 454 18.57 8.71 -12.60
N LEU A 455 17.60 8.28 -13.41
CA LEU A 455 16.98 9.13 -14.43
C LEU A 455 16.29 10.36 -13.81
N LEU A 456 15.64 10.20 -12.66
CA LEU A 456 15.07 11.32 -11.91
C LEU A 456 16.16 12.30 -11.48
N ARG A 457 17.27 11.79 -10.94
CA ARG A 457 18.41 12.64 -10.56
C ARG A 457 19.00 13.40 -11.74
N LEU A 458 19.18 12.74 -12.89
CA LEU A 458 19.67 13.41 -14.09
C LEU A 458 18.71 14.50 -14.57
N ASN A 459 17.39 14.24 -14.53
CA ASN A 459 16.38 15.22 -14.91
C ASN A 459 16.34 16.43 -13.94
N GLU A 460 16.49 16.20 -12.63
CA GLU A 460 16.48 17.24 -11.59
C GLU A 460 17.79 18.03 -11.47
N ARG A 461 18.86 17.59 -12.13
CA ARG A 461 20.10 18.37 -12.30
C ARG A 461 20.14 19.16 -13.61
N GLY A 462 19.21 18.91 -14.51
CA GLY A 462 19.10 19.56 -15.81
C GLY A 462 18.25 20.83 -15.78
N PRO A 463 18.04 21.45 -16.96
CA PRO A 463 17.27 22.70 -17.08
C PRO A 463 15.78 22.57 -16.69
N ASN A 464 15.26 21.34 -16.62
CA ASN A 464 13.88 21.05 -16.26
C ASN A 464 13.69 20.73 -14.77
N ALA A 465 14.67 21.05 -13.92
CA ALA A 465 14.64 20.78 -12.49
C ALA A 465 13.43 21.43 -11.81
N LYS A 466 12.78 20.68 -10.90
CA LYS A 466 11.61 21.14 -10.11
C LYS A 466 11.94 21.41 -8.65
N GLY A 467 13.23 21.38 -8.29
CA GLY A 467 13.68 21.72 -6.94
C GLY A 467 13.72 20.56 -5.96
N LEU A 468 13.66 19.30 -6.41
CA LEU A 468 13.78 18.12 -5.55
C LEU A 468 15.11 18.07 -4.77
N GLU A 469 16.16 18.64 -5.34
CA GLU A 469 17.52 18.61 -4.77
C GLU A 469 17.76 19.68 -3.70
N ILE A 470 16.82 20.61 -3.50
CA ILE A 470 16.98 21.77 -2.60
C ILE A 470 16.52 21.37 -1.19
N GLY A 471 17.44 21.48 -0.22
CA GLY A 471 17.17 21.32 1.22
C GLY A 471 17.24 22.64 1.97
N ILE A 472 16.88 22.59 3.26
CA ILE A 472 16.91 23.76 4.16
C ILE A 472 18.32 24.36 4.24
N ILE A 473 19.37 23.54 4.20
CA ILE A 473 20.78 23.99 4.21
C ILE A 473 21.08 24.92 3.03
N HIS A 474 20.51 24.63 1.86
CA HIS A 474 20.75 25.42 0.64
C HIS A 474 19.96 26.72 0.64
N ARG A 475 18.74 26.74 1.23
CA ARG A 475 17.92 27.97 1.35
C ARG A 475 18.53 29.01 2.30
N LYS A 476 19.37 28.59 3.26
CA LYS A 476 20.06 29.52 4.19
C LYS A 476 21.34 30.11 3.58
N LYS A 477 21.81 29.61 2.45
CA LYS A 477 23.04 30.08 1.78
C LYS A 477 22.77 30.94 0.52
N SER A 478 21.52 30.99 0.06
CA SER A 478 21.02 31.91 -0.98
C SER A 478 20.28 33.07 -0.34
#